data_dba26caab3a1afdb94779520e694ef32
#
_entry.id   dba26caab3a1afdb94779520e694ef32
#
_cell.length_a   1.000
_cell.length_b   1.000
_cell.length_c   1.000
_cell.angle_alpha   90.00
_cell.angle_beta   90.00
_cell.angle_gamma   90.00
#
_symmetry.space_group_name_H-M   'P 1'
#
loop_
_entity.id
_entity.type
_entity.pdbx_description
1 polymer ?
#
loop_
_entity_poly.entity_id
_entity_poly.type
_entity_poly.pdbx_seq_one_letter_code
_entity_poly.pdbx_strand_id
1 'polypeptide(L)'
;MSDNACLALLLDGPMQSWGFTSRFTRRTTALHPTKSGIVGLLAAAIGVNKYGAEERAEIARLASLALTTLFLPKQRAGEPLPMLRLSDYHTIGGGYDKDAEWMKKPRAASGATLETVLSERHYLLDARFGVLLEGDRGFLDEIAAKLRDPKWGVWFGRKCCLPASPILIGVADDCTAALRVLLTRVGLPEDRSLESFDHVIEGLDAEGLDAEWLQDTPVAFGAPIGERHAPRRMRHVRRK
;
A
#
# COMPACT_ATOMS: atom_id res chain seq x y z
N MET A 1 25.11 17.64 -3.78
CA MET A 1 23.86 17.99 -3.10
C MET A 1 22.83 16.98 -3.61
N SER A 2 22.22 16.18 -2.74
CA SER A 2 21.13 15.29 -3.18
C SER A 2 19.98 16.18 -3.62
N ASP A 3 19.54 16.00 -4.85
CA ASP A 3 18.39 16.70 -5.43
C ASP A 3 17.13 16.00 -4.93
N ASN A 4 16.72 16.31 -3.69
CA ASN A 4 15.51 15.73 -3.08
C ASN A 4 14.26 16.24 -3.80
N ALA A 5 13.33 15.33 -4.00
CA ALA A 5 12.03 15.58 -4.62
C ALA A 5 10.93 14.82 -3.88
N CYS A 6 9.70 14.99 -4.31
CA CYS A 6 8.55 14.31 -3.73
C CYS A 6 7.65 13.72 -4.83
N LEU A 7 7.40 12.42 -4.76
CA LEU A 7 6.47 11.69 -5.63
C LEU A 7 5.09 11.63 -4.96
N ALA A 8 4.06 12.11 -5.66
CA ALA A 8 2.68 12.02 -5.21
C ALA A 8 1.94 10.85 -5.89
N LEU A 9 1.23 10.06 -5.07
CA LEU A 9 0.34 8.98 -5.52
C LEU A 9 -1.08 9.21 -5.02
N LEU A 10 -2.06 8.80 -5.81
CA LEU A 10 -3.47 8.73 -5.43
C LEU A 10 -3.90 7.27 -5.33
N LEU A 11 -4.34 6.86 -4.14
CA LEU A 11 -4.88 5.53 -3.90
C LEU A 11 -6.40 5.65 -3.73
N ASP A 12 -7.12 5.66 -4.84
CA ASP A 12 -8.58 5.69 -4.90
C ASP A 12 -9.10 4.42 -5.55
N GLY A 13 -9.99 3.73 -4.88
CA GLY A 13 -10.59 2.48 -5.36
C GLY A 13 -11.77 2.05 -4.51
N PRO A 14 -12.65 1.18 -5.05
CA PRO A 14 -13.84 0.72 -4.32
C PRO A 14 -13.49 -0.13 -3.10
N MET A 15 -12.37 -0.85 -3.16
CA MET A 15 -11.87 -1.68 -2.06
C MET A 15 -10.36 -1.54 -1.92
N GLN A 16 -9.89 -1.55 -0.67
CA GLN A 16 -8.47 -1.57 -0.32
C GLN A 16 -8.23 -2.52 0.86
N SER A 17 -7.04 -3.11 0.97
CA SER A 17 -6.71 -4.00 2.09
C SER A 17 -5.23 -3.94 2.43
N TRP A 18 -4.90 -3.28 3.52
CA TRP A 18 -3.53 -2.99 3.99
C TRP A 18 -3.21 -3.87 5.20
N GLY A 19 -2.79 -5.11 4.93
CA GLY A 19 -2.50 -6.08 5.99
C GLY A 19 -1.23 -5.73 6.77
N PHE A 20 -1.26 -5.90 8.11
CA PHE A 20 -0.09 -5.70 8.98
C PHE A 20 0.07 -6.74 10.08
N THR A 21 -1.02 -7.36 10.56
CA THR A 21 -0.99 -8.36 11.65
C THR A 21 -1.73 -9.64 11.31
N SER A 22 -2.01 -9.86 10.03
CA SER A 22 -2.84 -10.99 9.59
C SER A 22 -2.11 -12.32 9.70
N ARG A 23 -2.73 -13.31 10.35
CA ARG A 23 -2.24 -14.69 10.39
C ARG A 23 -3.35 -15.67 10.03
N PHE A 24 -2.99 -16.71 9.28
CA PHE A 24 -3.86 -17.85 8.96
C PHE A 24 -5.21 -17.48 8.34
N THR A 25 -6.30 -17.82 9.02
CA THR A 25 -7.68 -17.68 8.54
C THR A 25 -8.24 -16.27 8.71
N ARG A 26 -7.75 -15.47 9.66
CA ARG A 26 -8.20 -14.10 9.87
C ARG A 26 -7.23 -13.09 9.25
N ARG A 27 -7.68 -12.37 8.23
CA ARG A 27 -6.87 -11.43 7.45
C ARG A 27 -7.41 -10.02 7.57
N THR A 28 -6.91 -9.32 8.58
CA THR A 28 -7.29 -7.94 8.90
C THR A 28 -6.70 -6.92 7.91
N THR A 29 -7.15 -5.68 7.99
CA THR A 29 -6.60 -4.51 7.28
C THR A 29 -6.32 -3.39 8.27
N ALA A 30 -5.21 -2.67 8.09
CA ALA A 30 -5.00 -1.37 8.71
C ALA A 30 -5.99 -0.35 8.14
N LEU A 31 -6.18 0.78 8.84
CA LEU A 31 -7.05 1.87 8.40
C LEU A 31 -6.40 2.80 7.37
N HIS A 32 -5.14 2.60 7.08
CA HIS A 32 -4.35 3.36 6.12
C HIS A 32 -3.36 2.44 5.38
N PRO A 33 -2.81 2.87 4.23
CA PRO A 33 -1.73 2.18 3.55
C PRO A 33 -0.54 1.93 4.48
N THR A 34 -0.08 0.68 4.54
CA THR A 34 1.14 0.32 5.26
C THR A 34 2.37 0.55 4.38
N LYS A 35 3.54 0.76 4.99
CA LYS A 35 4.79 0.92 4.22
C LYS A 35 5.08 -0.30 3.35
N SER A 36 4.90 -1.50 3.89
CA SER A 36 5.04 -2.74 3.12
C SER A 36 4.07 -2.83 1.94
N GLY A 37 2.85 -2.31 2.10
CA GLY A 37 1.86 -2.25 1.02
C GLY A 37 2.30 -1.30 -0.10
N ILE A 38 2.78 -0.10 0.25
CA ILE A 38 3.29 0.88 -0.72
C ILE A 38 4.56 0.36 -1.42
N VAL A 39 5.56 -0.10 -0.66
CA VAL A 39 6.79 -0.66 -1.25
C VAL A 39 6.48 -1.86 -2.13
N GLY A 40 5.55 -2.73 -1.72
CA GLY A 40 5.12 -3.88 -2.53
C GLY A 40 4.45 -3.48 -3.85
N LEU A 41 3.66 -2.40 -3.85
CA LEU A 41 3.06 -1.83 -5.05
C LEU A 41 4.13 -1.28 -6.00
N LEU A 42 5.09 -0.50 -5.47
CA LEU A 42 6.20 0.04 -6.25
C LEU A 42 7.11 -1.07 -6.80
N ALA A 43 7.44 -2.07 -5.97
CA ALA A 43 8.21 -3.24 -6.36
C ALA A 43 7.53 -4.04 -7.49
N ALA A 44 6.19 -4.12 -7.48
CA ALA A 44 5.43 -4.75 -8.57
C ALA A 44 5.52 -3.92 -9.87
N ALA A 45 5.41 -2.60 -9.78
CA ALA A 45 5.54 -1.72 -10.94
C ALA A 45 6.94 -1.80 -11.57
N ILE A 46 8.00 -1.78 -10.77
CA ILE A 46 9.40 -1.94 -11.21
C ILE A 46 9.65 -3.35 -11.73
N GLY A 47 9.00 -4.36 -11.16
CA GLY A 47 9.17 -5.76 -11.49
C GLY A 47 10.28 -6.45 -10.67
N VAL A 48 10.39 -6.10 -9.40
CA VAL A 48 11.35 -6.72 -8.47
C VAL A 48 11.01 -8.20 -8.28
N ASN A 49 11.92 -9.07 -8.70
CA ASN A 49 11.70 -10.50 -8.61
C ASN A 49 11.85 -10.99 -7.17
N LYS A 50 10.74 -11.43 -6.59
CA LYS A 50 10.74 -12.10 -5.29
C LYS A 50 11.60 -13.35 -5.36
N TYR A 51 12.48 -13.54 -4.39
CA TYR A 51 13.54 -14.58 -4.36
C TYR A 51 14.71 -14.34 -5.33
N GLY A 52 14.76 -13.23 -6.06
CA GLY A 52 15.92 -12.83 -6.85
C GLY A 52 17.08 -12.36 -5.97
N ALA A 53 18.31 -12.45 -6.49
CA ALA A 53 19.51 -12.04 -5.77
C ALA A 53 19.47 -10.55 -5.37
N GLU A 54 18.82 -9.71 -6.18
CA GLU A 54 18.74 -8.25 -6.01
C GLU A 54 17.55 -7.79 -5.16
N GLU A 55 16.64 -8.70 -4.78
CA GLU A 55 15.41 -8.34 -4.06
C GLU A 55 15.68 -7.47 -2.84
N ARG A 56 16.64 -7.86 -1.99
CA ARG A 56 16.94 -7.11 -0.75
C ARG A 56 17.43 -5.70 -1.01
N ALA A 57 18.29 -5.51 -2.01
CA ALA A 57 18.84 -4.20 -2.36
C ALA A 57 17.73 -3.27 -2.90
N GLU A 58 16.90 -3.77 -3.82
CA GLU A 58 15.79 -3.02 -4.40
C GLU A 58 14.72 -2.68 -3.35
N ILE A 59 14.35 -3.63 -2.49
CA ILE A 59 13.40 -3.39 -1.41
C ILE A 59 13.97 -2.37 -0.41
N ALA A 60 15.26 -2.45 -0.04
CA ALA A 60 15.89 -1.47 0.84
C ALA A 60 15.89 -0.07 0.23
N ARG A 61 16.17 0.06 -1.07
CA ARG A 61 16.12 1.33 -1.80
C ARG A 61 14.70 1.94 -1.81
N LEU A 62 13.68 1.13 -2.05
CA LEU A 62 12.28 1.57 -1.97
C LEU A 62 11.85 1.89 -0.53
N ALA A 63 12.29 1.12 0.44
CA ALA A 63 11.95 1.31 1.85
C ALA A 63 12.65 2.52 2.49
N SER A 64 13.73 3.04 1.89
CA SER A 64 14.40 4.26 2.36
C SER A 64 13.64 5.55 2.07
N LEU A 65 12.69 5.53 1.14
CA LEU A 65 11.83 6.69 0.86
C LEU A 65 11.01 7.06 2.10
N ALA A 66 11.03 8.34 2.49
CA ALA A 66 10.19 8.83 3.58
C ALA A 66 8.72 8.84 3.13
N LEU A 67 7.83 8.27 3.95
CA LEU A 67 6.43 8.06 3.61
C LEU A 67 5.52 8.94 4.45
N THR A 68 4.71 9.75 3.78
CA THR A 68 3.54 10.42 4.38
C THR A 68 2.26 9.92 3.69
N THR A 69 1.27 9.55 4.48
CA THR A 69 -0.03 9.09 3.99
C THR A 69 -1.13 10.01 4.49
N LEU A 70 -1.92 10.59 3.58
CA LEU A 70 -3.03 11.51 3.87
C LEU A 70 -4.38 10.79 3.71
N PHE A 71 -5.31 11.08 4.61
CA PHE A 71 -6.71 10.67 4.47
C PHE A 71 -7.47 11.74 3.68
N LEU A 72 -7.77 11.45 2.43
CA LEU A 72 -8.45 12.39 1.55
C LEU A 72 -9.98 12.20 1.63
N PRO A 73 -10.75 13.29 1.79
CA PRO A 73 -12.21 13.21 1.80
C PRO A 73 -12.71 12.71 0.44
N LYS A 74 -13.74 11.87 0.47
CA LYS A 74 -14.47 11.42 -0.70
C LYS A 74 -15.91 11.90 -0.60
N GLN A 75 -16.49 12.30 -1.71
CA GLN A 75 -17.88 12.77 -1.78
C GLN A 75 -18.61 12.05 -2.91
N ARG A 76 -19.89 11.83 -2.73
CA ARG A 76 -20.81 11.36 -3.77
C ARG A 76 -22.04 12.24 -3.77
N ALA A 77 -22.35 12.82 -4.93
CA ALA A 77 -23.44 13.79 -5.07
C ALA A 77 -23.41 14.96 -4.05
N GLY A 78 -22.20 15.42 -3.68
CA GLY A 78 -22.00 16.50 -2.70
C GLY A 78 -21.96 16.06 -1.23
N GLU A 79 -22.38 14.82 -0.92
CA GLU A 79 -22.39 14.30 0.44
C GLU A 79 -21.09 13.56 0.78
N PRO A 80 -20.54 13.72 2.00
CA PRO A 80 -19.35 13.01 2.44
C PRO A 80 -19.58 11.49 2.44
N LEU A 81 -18.66 10.74 1.85
CA LEU A 81 -18.63 9.28 1.96
C LEU A 81 -17.73 8.88 3.11
N PRO A 82 -18.26 8.22 4.16
CA PRO A 82 -17.44 7.64 5.20
C PRO A 82 -16.67 6.44 4.67
N MET A 83 -15.44 6.27 5.14
CA MET A 83 -14.69 5.03 4.92
C MET A 83 -15.34 3.90 5.74
N LEU A 84 -15.84 2.89 5.05
CA LEU A 84 -16.50 1.74 5.66
C LEU A 84 -15.56 0.54 5.72
N ARG A 85 -15.91 -0.43 6.55
CA ARG A 85 -15.24 -1.74 6.62
C ARG A 85 -16.17 -2.83 6.12
N LEU A 86 -15.62 -3.70 5.27
CA LEU A 86 -16.25 -4.95 4.86
C LEU A 86 -15.52 -6.12 5.51
N SER A 87 -16.27 -7.03 6.12
CA SER A 87 -15.79 -8.37 6.49
C SER A 87 -16.37 -9.37 5.50
N ASP A 88 -15.50 -10.03 4.75
CA ASP A 88 -15.85 -11.06 3.76
C ASP A 88 -15.49 -12.44 4.32
N TYR A 89 -16.50 -13.30 4.46
CA TYR A 89 -16.31 -14.70 4.81
C TYR A 89 -16.00 -15.49 3.54
N HIS A 90 -14.74 -15.74 3.30
CA HIS A 90 -14.21 -16.23 2.05
C HIS A 90 -13.82 -17.71 2.12
N THR A 91 -14.34 -18.48 1.19
CA THR A 91 -14.05 -19.92 1.04
C THR A 91 -13.10 -20.11 -0.13
N ILE A 92 -11.99 -20.83 0.10
CA ILE A 92 -11.03 -21.21 -0.93
C ILE A 92 -11.00 -22.72 -1.02
N GLY A 93 -11.07 -23.26 -2.23
CA GLY A 93 -11.17 -24.69 -2.46
C GLY A 93 -12.58 -25.22 -2.22
N GLY A 94 -12.75 -26.52 -2.25
CA GLY A 94 -14.04 -27.19 -2.27
C GLY A 94 -14.63 -27.29 -3.69
N GLY A 95 -15.54 -28.23 -3.91
CA GLY A 95 -16.18 -28.43 -5.21
C GLY A 95 -15.26 -28.93 -6.32
N TYR A 96 -14.03 -29.35 -5.98
CA TYR A 96 -13.17 -30.02 -6.95
C TYR A 96 -13.69 -31.44 -7.21
N ASP A 97 -13.93 -31.74 -8.48
CA ASP A 97 -14.19 -33.11 -8.90
C ASP A 97 -12.91 -33.92 -8.66
N LYS A 98 -13.01 -34.93 -7.80
CA LYS A 98 -11.87 -35.81 -7.44
C LYS A 98 -11.35 -36.58 -8.64
N ASP A 99 -12.19 -36.80 -9.62
CA ASP A 99 -11.92 -37.63 -10.81
C ASP A 99 -11.50 -36.80 -12.03
N ALA A 100 -11.56 -35.43 -11.94
CA ALA A 100 -11.12 -34.56 -13.01
C ALA A 100 -9.59 -34.45 -13.06
N GLU A 101 -8.95 -35.17 -13.96
CA GLU A 101 -7.46 -35.17 -14.14
C GLU A 101 -6.92 -33.78 -14.53
N TRP A 102 -7.72 -32.97 -15.23
CA TRP A 102 -7.33 -31.63 -15.68
C TRP A 102 -7.36 -30.55 -14.58
N MET A 103 -8.01 -30.85 -13.45
CA MET A 103 -8.15 -29.90 -12.35
C MET A 103 -7.00 -30.05 -11.35
N LYS A 104 -6.00 -29.18 -11.42
CA LYS A 104 -4.91 -29.16 -10.44
C LYS A 104 -5.44 -28.82 -9.04
N LYS A 105 -5.52 -29.82 -8.18
CA LYS A 105 -5.92 -29.63 -6.77
C LYS A 105 -4.88 -28.77 -6.04
N PRO A 106 -5.28 -27.69 -5.34
CA PRO A 106 -4.36 -26.94 -4.51
C PRO A 106 -3.80 -27.84 -3.42
N ARG A 107 -2.49 -27.72 -3.16
CA ARG A 107 -1.81 -28.48 -2.11
C ARG A 107 -1.34 -27.57 -0.99
N ALA A 108 -1.41 -28.07 0.25
CA ALA A 108 -0.77 -27.44 1.40
C ALA A 108 0.76 -27.52 1.26
N ALA A 109 1.48 -26.75 2.06
CA ALA A 109 2.95 -26.82 2.14
C ALA A 109 3.45 -28.22 2.55
N SER A 110 2.64 -29.00 3.24
CA SER A 110 2.88 -30.41 3.58
C SER A 110 2.70 -31.38 2.41
N GLY A 111 2.26 -30.92 1.23
CA GLY A 111 1.93 -31.77 0.08
C GLY A 111 0.52 -32.39 0.11
N ALA A 112 -0.21 -32.27 1.22
CA ALA A 112 -1.58 -32.76 1.33
C ALA A 112 -2.53 -31.97 0.42
N THR A 113 -3.56 -32.61 -0.13
CA THR A 113 -4.62 -31.92 -0.88
C THR A 113 -5.36 -30.96 0.06
N LEU A 114 -5.43 -29.69 -0.29
CA LEU A 114 -6.23 -28.73 0.43
C LEU A 114 -7.70 -29.04 0.21
N GLU A 115 -8.38 -29.34 1.30
CA GLU A 115 -9.83 -29.30 1.36
C GLU A 115 -10.29 -27.83 1.39
N THR A 116 -11.52 -27.56 1.75
CA THR A 116 -12.06 -26.22 1.88
C THR A 116 -11.34 -25.43 2.97
N VAL A 117 -10.74 -24.30 2.63
CA VAL A 117 -10.15 -23.37 3.60
C VAL A 117 -11.04 -22.15 3.74
N LEU A 118 -11.50 -21.91 4.96
CA LEU A 118 -12.29 -20.72 5.31
C LEU A 118 -11.37 -19.61 5.78
N SER A 119 -11.64 -18.38 5.35
CA SER A 119 -10.92 -17.19 5.83
C SER A 119 -11.85 -15.98 5.94
N GLU A 120 -11.70 -15.23 7.02
CA GLU A 120 -12.32 -13.91 7.19
C GLU A 120 -11.37 -12.83 6.69
N ARG A 121 -11.82 -12.03 5.73
CA ARG A 121 -11.01 -11.02 5.06
C ARG A 121 -11.63 -9.65 5.20
N HIS A 122 -10.85 -8.72 5.73
CA HIS A 122 -11.30 -7.34 5.94
C HIS A 122 -10.82 -6.44 4.80
N TYR A 123 -11.68 -5.49 4.42
CA TYR A 123 -11.41 -4.47 3.42
C TYR A 123 -11.86 -3.10 3.92
N LEU A 124 -11.24 -2.05 3.40
CA LEU A 124 -11.74 -0.70 3.44
C LEU A 124 -12.56 -0.46 2.19
N LEU A 125 -13.76 0.08 2.34
CA LEU A 125 -14.63 0.47 1.23
C LEU A 125 -14.55 1.98 1.04
N ASP A 126 -14.55 2.41 -0.21
CA ASP A 126 -14.56 3.80 -0.62
C ASP A 126 -13.46 4.69 0.00
N ALA A 127 -12.38 4.05 0.47
CA ALA A 127 -11.23 4.76 0.99
C ALA A 127 -10.50 5.51 -0.12
N ARG A 128 -9.99 6.73 0.20
CA ARG A 128 -9.14 7.50 -0.68
C ARG A 128 -7.97 8.07 0.11
N PHE A 129 -6.75 7.75 -0.34
CA PHE A 129 -5.53 8.21 0.29
C PHE A 129 -4.65 8.95 -0.71
N GLY A 130 -3.99 9.99 -0.23
CA GLY A 130 -2.81 10.57 -0.86
C GLY A 130 -1.57 9.93 -0.26
N VAL A 131 -0.55 9.69 -1.06
CA VAL A 131 0.76 9.24 -0.60
C VAL A 131 1.81 10.18 -1.14
N LEU A 132 2.67 10.68 -0.27
CA LEU A 132 3.84 11.46 -0.59
C LEU A 132 5.08 10.64 -0.23
N LEU A 133 5.98 10.47 -1.19
CA LEU A 133 7.25 9.77 -1.03
C LEU A 133 8.38 10.73 -1.32
N GLU A 134 9.19 11.01 -0.31
CA GLU A 134 10.34 11.91 -0.42
C GLU A 134 11.64 11.12 -0.59
N GLY A 135 12.50 11.59 -1.50
CA GLY A 135 13.78 10.96 -1.77
C GLY A 135 14.52 11.57 -2.96
N ASP A 136 15.52 10.86 -3.47
CA ASP A 136 16.31 11.27 -4.63
C ASP A 136 15.44 11.41 -5.88
N ARG A 137 15.53 12.56 -6.57
CA ARG A 137 14.73 12.88 -7.76
C ARG A 137 14.88 11.85 -8.87
N GLY A 138 16.10 11.46 -9.18
CA GLY A 138 16.35 10.49 -10.25
C GLY A 138 15.68 9.16 -9.99
N PHE A 139 15.70 8.71 -8.72
CA PHE A 139 15.01 7.51 -8.30
C PHE A 139 13.48 7.65 -8.35
N LEU A 140 12.95 8.79 -7.93
CA LEU A 140 11.50 9.05 -8.00
C LEU A 140 11.00 9.14 -9.45
N ASP A 141 11.78 9.71 -10.37
CA ASP A 141 11.46 9.74 -11.79
C ASP A 141 11.48 8.34 -12.42
N GLU A 142 12.44 7.48 -12.02
CA GLU A 142 12.45 6.06 -12.38
C GLU A 142 11.18 5.34 -11.94
N ILE A 143 10.78 5.51 -10.67
CA ILE A 143 9.53 4.95 -10.12
C ILE A 143 8.31 5.49 -10.90
N ALA A 144 8.27 6.79 -11.17
CA ALA A 144 7.17 7.41 -11.91
C ALA A 144 7.03 6.84 -13.32
N ALA A 145 8.15 6.60 -14.03
CA ALA A 145 8.14 5.96 -15.34
C ALA A 145 7.56 4.53 -15.26
N LYS A 146 7.96 3.76 -14.22
CA LYS A 146 7.46 2.39 -14.01
C LYS A 146 5.99 2.34 -13.59
N LEU A 147 5.49 3.34 -12.89
CA LEU A 147 4.07 3.44 -12.55
C LEU A 147 3.18 3.77 -13.74
N ARG A 148 3.72 4.42 -14.81
CA ARG A 148 3.00 4.64 -16.08
C ARG A 148 2.89 3.37 -16.91
N ASP A 149 3.92 2.52 -16.87
CA ASP A 149 3.99 1.25 -17.60
C ASP A 149 4.52 0.16 -16.64
N PRO A 150 3.67 -0.35 -15.74
CA PRO A 150 4.10 -1.27 -14.71
C PRO A 150 4.36 -2.66 -15.28
N LYS A 151 5.50 -3.26 -14.89
CA LYS A 151 5.87 -4.62 -15.32
C LYS A 151 4.86 -5.67 -14.85
N TRP A 152 4.35 -5.50 -13.64
CA TRP A 152 3.28 -6.35 -13.09
C TRP A 152 2.10 -5.48 -12.68
N GLY A 153 0.92 -6.09 -12.61
CA GLY A 153 -0.29 -5.40 -12.17
C GLY A 153 -0.13 -4.82 -10.76
N VAL A 154 -0.67 -3.63 -10.56
CA VAL A 154 -0.66 -2.91 -9.30
C VAL A 154 -2.06 -2.92 -8.68
N TRP A 155 -2.15 -3.17 -7.39
CA TRP A 155 -3.39 -3.25 -6.62
C TRP A 155 -3.17 -2.80 -5.17
N PHE A 156 -4.25 -2.42 -4.49
CA PHE A 156 -4.21 -1.89 -3.14
C PHE A 156 -4.20 -3.03 -2.09
N GLY A 157 -3.06 -3.74 -2.05
CA GLY A 157 -2.78 -4.86 -1.16
C GLY A 157 -3.20 -6.21 -1.72
N ARG A 158 -4.50 -6.46 -1.94
CA ARG A 158 -4.96 -7.72 -2.55
C ARG A 158 -5.29 -7.53 -4.02
N LYS A 159 -5.13 -8.61 -4.81
CA LYS A 159 -5.36 -8.58 -6.26
C LYS A 159 -6.77 -8.14 -6.70
N CYS A 160 -7.78 -8.32 -5.83
CA CYS A 160 -9.15 -7.86 -6.09
C CYS A 160 -9.34 -6.35 -5.79
N CYS A 161 -8.37 -5.69 -5.14
CA CYS A 161 -8.44 -4.28 -4.79
C CYS A 161 -7.83 -3.44 -5.91
N LEU A 162 -8.59 -3.22 -6.97
CA LEU A 162 -8.12 -2.51 -8.16
C LEU A 162 -8.20 -0.98 -7.97
N PRO A 163 -7.21 -0.23 -8.48
CA PRO A 163 -7.29 1.22 -8.60
C PRO A 163 -8.47 1.65 -9.49
N ALA A 164 -9.20 2.69 -9.08
CA ALA A 164 -10.27 3.30 -9.89
C ALA A 164 -9.73 4.34 -10.89
N SER A 165 -8.48 4.79 -10.71
CA SER A 165 -7.80 5.75 -11.57
C SER A 165 -6.28 5.50 -11.57
N PRO A 166 -5.53 6.09 -12.51
CA PRO A 166 -4.07 6.04 -12.47
C PRO A 166 -3.52 6.47 -11.10
N ILE A 167 -2.61 5.66 -10.56
CA ILE A 167 -2.05 5.85 -9.21
C ILE A 167 -1.08 7.02 -9.18
N LEU A 168 -0.25 7.17 -10.22
CA LEU A 168 0.75 8.23 -10.31
C LEU A 168 0.08 9.59 -10.52
N ILE A 169 0.43 10.54 -9.65
CA ILE A 169 0.09 11.96 -9.82
C ILE A 169 1.25 12.70 -10.48
N GLY A 170 2.44 12.61 -9.92
CA GLY A 170 3.64 13.24 -10.47
C GLY A 170 4.79 13.32 -9.47
N VAL A 171 5.93 13.80 -9.95
CA VAL A 171 7.10 14.17 -9.13
C VAL A 171 7.18 15.69 -9.11
N ALA A 172 7.41 16.27 -7.94
CA ALA A 172 7.57 17.70 -7.71
C ALA A 172 8.85 17.99 -6.92
N ASP A 173 9.24 19.27 -6.85
CA ASP A 173 10.49 19.68 -6.22
C ASP A 173 10.48 19.47 -4.69
N ASP A 174 9.31 19.50 -4.08
CA ASP A 174 9.10 19.26 -2.64
C ASP A 174 7.72 18.68 -2.37
N CYS A 175 7.48 18.24 -1.13
CA CYS A 175 6.21 17.66 -0.71
C CYS A 175 5.05 18.67 -0.71
N THR A 176 5.31 19.97 -0.59
CA THR A 176 4.27 21.00 -0.67
C THR A 176 3.76 21.14 -2.11
N ALA A 177 4.68 21.18 -3.07
CA ALA A 177 4.33 21.20 -4.49
C ALA A 177 3.62 19.89 -4.91
N ALA A 178 4.12 18.74 -4.46
CA ALA A 178 3.50 17.44 -4.71
C ALA A 178 2.08 17.37 -4.14
N LEU A 179 1.86 17.91 -2.93
CA LEU A 179 0.54 17.98 -2.29
C LEU A 179 -0.42 18.85 -3.13
N ARG A 180 -0.01 20.00 -3.61
CA ARG A 180 -0.84 20.88 -4.47
C ARG A 180 -1.33 20.13 -5.70
N VAL A 181 -0.43 19.45 -6.43
CA VAL A 181 -0.80 18.68 -7.63
C VAL A 181 -1.78 17.56 -7.27
N LEU A 182 -1.57 16.88 -6.14
CA LEU A 182 -2.49 15.86 -5.65
C LEU A 182 -3.87 16.44 -5.34
N LEU A 183 -3.94 17.60 -4.66
CA LEU A 183 -5.20 18.27 -4.30
C LEU A 183 -5.97 18.73 -5.54
N THR A 184 -5.30 19.33 -6.52
CA THR A 184 -5.88 19.66 -7.83
C THR A 184 -6.51 18.43 -8.47
N ARG A 185 -5.79 17.30 -8.48
CA ARG A 185 -6.25 16.05 -9.09
C ARG A 185 -7.54 15.50 -8.46
N VAL A 186 -7.75 15.73 -7.18
CA VAL A 186 -8.93 15.24 -6.44
C VAL A 186 -10.03 16.32 -6.27
N GLY A 187 -9.84 17.50 -6.86
CA GLY A 187 -10.80 18.60 -6.81
C GLY A 187 -10.89 19.29 -5.45
N LEU A 188 -9.81 19.30 -4.68
CA LEU A 188 -9.70 20.01 -3.41
C LEU A 188 -8.92 21.32 -3.59
N PRO A 189 -9.14 22.35 -2.72
CA PRO A 189 -8.38 23.60 -2.76
C PRO A 189 -6.88 23.37 -2.64
N GLU A 190 -6.10 23.97 -3.53
CA GLU A 190 -4.64 23.77 -3.65
C GLU A 190 -3.85 24.46 -2.54
N ASP A 191 -4.45 25.42 -1.85
CA ASP A 191 -3.86 26.19 -0.75
C ASP A 191 -3.90 25.48 0.60
N ARG A 192 -4.52 24.28 0.65
CA ARG A 192 -4.52 23.47 1.86
C ARG A 192 -3.14 22.91 2.16
N SER A 193 -2.74 23.05 3.41
CA SER A 193 -1.52 22.43 3.93
C SER A 193 -1.75 20.99 4.40
N LEU A 194 -0.66 20.26 4.68
CA LEU A 194 -0.70 18.90 5.19
C LEU A 194 -1.52 18.78 6.49
N GLU A 195 -1.42 19.79 7.37
CA GLU A 195 -2.12 19.83 8.66
C GLU A 195 -3.65 19.95 8.53
N SER A 196 -4.15 20.28 7.34
CA SER A 196 -5.59 20.30 7.04
C SER A 196 -6.20 18.89 6.88
N PHE A 197 -5.37 17.86 6.93
CA PHE A 197 -5.77 16.47 6.74
C PHE A 197 -5.30 15.60 7.90
N ASP A 198 -6.12 14.61 8.27
CA ASP A 198 -5.60 13.51 9.06
C ASP A 198 -4.51 12.80 8.21
N HIS A 199 -3.35 12.56 8.81
CA HIS A 199 -2.24 11.93 8.08
C HIS A 199 -1.34 11.09 8.99
N VAL A 200 -0.54 10.24 8.37
CA VAL A 200 0.47 9.39 9.03
C VAL A 200 1.83 9.76 8.48
N ILE A 201 2.75 10.07 9.37
CA ILE A 201 4.16 10.34 9.05
C ILE A 201 5.07 9.28 9.66
N GLU A 202 6.26 9.12 9.10
CA GLU A 202 7.29 8.21 9.60
C GLU A 202 8.64 8.90 9.80
N GLY A 203 9.58 8.19 10.45
CA GLY A 203 10.96 8.65 10.62
C GLY A 203 11.15 9.57 11.81
N LEU A 204 12.11 10.49 11.69
CA LEU A 204 12.47 11.44 12.74
C LEU A 204 11.30 12.39 13.07
N ASP A 205 10.48 12.72 12.07
CA ASP A 205 9.30 13.56 12.25
C ASP A 205 8.17 12.85 13.03
N ALA A 206 8.32 11.53 13.24
CA ALA A 206 7.43 10.74 14.08
C ALA A 206 7.82 10.74 15.56
N GLU A 207 8.59 11.72 16.05
CA GLU A 207 8.90 11.87 17.46
C GLU A 207 7.74 12.46 18.26
N GLY A 208 7.64 12.09 19.52
CA GLY A 208 6.64 12.55 20.47
C GLY A 208 5.97 11.42 21.23
N LEU A 209 5.07 11.78 22.16
CA LEU A 209 4.36 10.83 23.02
C LEU A 209 3.38 9.92 22.25
N ASP A 210 2.93 10.37 21.08
CA ASP A 210 1.96 9.65 20.23
C ASP A 210 2.64 8.80 19.13
N ALA A 211 3.97 8.64 19.20
CA ALA A 211 4.71 7.82 18.26
C ALA A 211 4.53 6.33 18.57
N GLU A 212 4.16 5.57 17.55
CA GLU A 212 3.98 4.12 17.63
C GLU A 212 5.08 3.37 16.87
N TRP A 213 5.41 2.16 17.33
CA TRP A 213 6.26 1.24 16.59
C TRP A 213 5.42 0.28 15.78
N LEU A 214 5.66 0.24 14.47
CA LEU A 214 4.99 -0.68 13.57
C LEU A 214 6.02 -1.53 12.82
N GLN A 215 5.82 -2.85 12.79
CA GLN A 215 6.72 -3.78 12.10
C GLN A 215 6.21 -4.01 10.66
N ASP A 216 6.31 -2.99 9.82
CA ASP A 216 5.80 -3.01 8.44
C ASP A 216 6.77 -2.47 7.39
N THR A 217 8.01 -2.14 7.74
CA THR A 217 9.05 -1.81 6.76
C THR A 217 9.58 -3.08 6.11
N PRO A 218 9.39 -3.30 4.81
CA PRO A 218 9.81 -4.55 4.19
C PRO A 218 11.33 -4.61 4.07
N VAL A 219 11.89 -5.80 4.29
CA VAL A 219 13.31 -6.15 4.11
C VAL A 219 13.48 -7.03 2.88
N ALA A 220 12.66 -8.06 2.76
CA ALA A 220 12.56 -8.89 1.57
C ALA A 220 11.27 -9.71 1.64
N PHE A 221 10.45 -9.69 0.60
CA PHE A 221 9.20 -10.46 0.55
C PHE A 221 9.44 -11.96 0.40
N GLY A 222 10.62 -12.35 -0.15
CA GLY A 222 11.07 -13.72 -0.28
C GLY A 222 11.69 -14.33 0.98
N ALA A 223 12.01 -13.53 2.00
CA ALA A 223 12.59 -13.99 3.26
C ALA A 223 11.62 -14.88 4.07
N PRO A 224 12.11 -15.65 5.06
CA PRO A 224 11.28 -16.31 6.04
C PRO A 224 10.34 -15.33 6.75
N ILE A 225 9.16 -15.79 7.20
CA ILE A 225 8.08 -14.92 7.69
C ILE A 225 8.56 -13.96 8.80
N GLY A 226 9.42 -14.39 9.71
CA GLY A 226 9.94 -13.57 10.80
C GLY A 226 10.96 -12.50 10.39
N GLU A 227 11.52 -12.59 9.18
CA GLU A 227 12.60 -11.72 8.68
C GLU A 227 12.13 -10.76 7.57
N ARG A 228 10.85 -10.76 7.23
CA ARG A 228 10.31 -10.00 6.10
C ARG A 228 10.20 -8.52 6.35
N HIS A 229 10.05 -8.12 7.60
CA HIS A 229 9.75 -6.74 7.97
C HIS A 229 10.60 -6.31 9.16
N ALA A 230 11.06 -5.06 9.11
CA ALA A 230 11.72 -4.35 10.20
C ALA A 230 10.74 -3.38 10.89
N PRO A 231 10.98 -3.01 12.15
CA PRO A 231 10.20 -1.99 12.83
C PRO A 231 10.53 -0.59 12.29
N ARG A 232 9.52 0.29 12.30
CA ARG A 232 9.68 1.74 12.10
C ARG A 232 8.85 2.51 13.11
N ARG A 233 9.20 3.76 13.35
CA ARG A 233 8.36 4.69 14.10
C ARG A 233 7.41 5.39 13.13
N MET A 234 6.18 5.58 13.56
CA MET A 234 5.18 6.36 12.87
C MET A 234 4.34 7.15 13.86
N ARG A 235 3.68 8.20 13.38
CA ARG A 235 2.74 9.00 14.17
C ARG A 235 1.50 9.31 13.35
N HIS A 236 0.35 9.14 13.98
CA HIS A 236 -0.92 9.66 13.48
C HIS A 236 -1.05 11.14 13.88
N VAL A 237 -1.20 12.01 12.89
CA VAL A 237 -1.44 13.43 13.09
C VAL A 237 -2.87 13.73 12.71
N ARG A 238 -3.63 14.27 13.65
CA ARG A 238 -5.01 14.71 13.38
C ARG A 238 -5.00 16.10 12.79
N ARG A 239 -5.90 16.34 11.86
CA ARG A 239 -6.13 17.67 11.27
C ARG A 239 -6.41 18.70 12.36
N LYS A 240 -5.90 19.90 12.15
CA LYS A 240 -6.17 21.08 12.97
C LYS A 240 -7.44 21.76 12.51
#